data_636fa8d47a364987cee9971be23a8dce
#
_entry.id   636fa8d47a364987cee9971be23a8dce
#
_cell.length_a   1.000
_cell.length_b   1.000
_cell.length_c   1.000
_cell.angle_alpha   90.00
_cell.angle_beta   90.00
_cell.angle_gamma   90.00
#
_symmetry.space_group_name_H-M   'P 1'
#
loop_
_entity.id
_entity.type
_entity.pdbx_description
1 polymer ?
#
loop_
_entity_poly.entity_id
_entity_poly.type
_entity_poly.pdbx_seq_one_letter_code
_entity_poly.pdbx_strand_id
1 'polypeptide(L)'
;MIKIKNNFLNQKDFNHIRDAMLGPNFPWYYNKTKVDKEGDDNDLNNYQLTHTVFADGLVNSSAYNLIEPVLQKLKVKEVIRIKANLVPRTSRIHKFEKHTDQDYNCKGAILYINSNNGHTIFKDNKVASKKNTIVLFNANQEHQGTTCTNEKIRVLINFNYR
;
A
#
# COMPACT_ATOMS: atom_id res chain seq x y z
N MET A 1 -11.75 -0.96 -14.21
CA MET A 1 -12.58 -1.82 -13.31
C MET A 1 -11.68 -2.31 -12.18
N ILE A 2 -12.09 -2.17 -10.91
CA ILE A 2 -11.35 -2.74 -9.77
C ILE A 2 -11.85 -4.15 -9.46
N LYS A 3 -10.95 -5.00 -8.93
CA LYS A 3 -11.30 -6.35 -8.43
C LYS A 3 -10.78 -6.48 -7.01
N ILE A 4 -11.62 -7.00 -6.11
CA ILE A 4 -11.28 -7.20 -4.69
C ILE A 4 -11.25 -8.70 -4.41
N LYS A 5 -10.19 -9.18 -3.76
CA LYS A 5 -10.05 -10.58 -3.35
C LYS A 5 -9.72 -10.63 -1.87
N ASN A 6 -10.65 -11.17 -1.07
CA ASN A 6 -10.42 -11.46 0.35
C ASN A 6 -9.63 -12.76 0.52
N ASN A 7 -8.93 -12.90 1.65
CA ASN A 7 -8.10 -14.07 1.97
C ASN A 7 -7.17 -14.41 0.80
N PHE A 8 -6.49 -13.38 0.30
CA PHE A 8 -5.71 -13.48 -0.92
C PHE A 8 -4.57 -14.49 -0.82
N LEU A 9 -3.80 -14.47 0.26
CA LEU A 9 -2.79 -15.49 0.54
C LEU A 9 -3.35 -16.58 1.45
N ASN A 10 -2.72 -17.76 1.47
CA ASN A 10 -2.94 -18.70 2.55
C ASN A 10 -2.51 -18.09 3.89
N GLN A 11 -3.01 -18.63 4.99
CA GLN A 11 -2.82 -18.02 6.31
C GLN A 11 -1.35 -18.01 6.76
N LYS A 12 -0.58 -19.03 6.40
CA LYS A 12 0.85 -19.14 6.77
C LYS A 12 1.67 -18.03 6.11
N ASP A 13 1.57 -17.88 4.81
CA ASP A 13 2.31 -16.86 4.05
C ASP A 13 1.89 -15.45 4.46
N PHE A 14 0.58 -15.23 4.63
CA PHE A 14 0.07 -13.93 5.07
C PHE A 14 0.58 -13.57 6.47
N ASN A 15 0.52 -14.50 7.43
CA ASN A 15 1.01 -14.28 8.78
C ASN A 15 2.50 -13.95 8.78
N HIS A 16 3.30 -14.66 7.98
CA HIS A 16 4.74 -14.41 7.88
C HIS A 16 5.01 -12.97 7.42
N ILE A 17 4.34 -12.50 6.37
CA ILE A 17 4.46 -11.12 5.88
C ILE A 17 3.99 -10.12 6.95
N ARG A 18 2.80 -10.34 7.52
CA ARG A 18 2.22 -9.45 8.53
C ARG A 18 3.11 -9.30 9.75
N ASP A 19 3.56 -10.42 10.31
CA ASP A 19 4.31 -10.43 11.57
C ASP A 19 5.70 -9.80 11.37
N ALA A 20 6.33 -10.01 10.23
CA ALA A 20 7.55 -9.32 9.86
C ALA A 20 7.32 -7.80 9.75
N MET A 21 6.31 -7.34 9.02
CA MET A 21 6.07 -5.92 8.75
C MET A 21 5.56 -5.14 9.97
N LEU A 22 4.81 -5.79 10.87
CA LEU A 22 4.31 -5.19 12.11
C LEU A 22 5.28 -5.41 13.29
N GLY A 23 6.34 -6.18 13.10
CA GLY A 23 7.37 -6.45 14.09
C GLY A 23 8.34 -5.29 14.28
N PRO A 24 9.14 -5.33 15.34
CA PRO A 24 10.04 -4.23 15.72
C PRO A 24 11.23 -4.04 14.79
N ASN A 25 11.55 -5.03 13.97
CA ASN A 25 12.75 -5.02 13.12
C ASN A 25 12.48 -4.64 11.66
N PHE A 26 11.22 -4.35 11.27
CA PHE A 26 10.95 -3.91 9.92
C PHE A 26 11.27 -2.42 9.78
N PRO A 27 12.18 -2.04 8.86
CA PRO A 27 12.63 -0.65 8.75
C PRO A 27 11.55 0.20 8.06
N TRP A 28 11.11 1.25 8.75
CA TRP A 28 10.21 2.26 8.25
C TRP A 28 10.91 3.61 8.16
N TYR A 29 10.82 4.26 7.02
CA TYR A 29 11.48 5.54 6.74
C TYR A 29 10.45 6.66 6.66
N TYR A 30 10.71 7.76 7.37
CA TYR A 30 9.85 8.93 7.36
C TYR A 30 9.77 9.55 5.96
N ASN A 31 8.56 9.84 5.52
CA ASN A 31 8.27 10.53 4.28
C ASN A 31 7.41 11.76 4.61
N LYS A 32 7.95 12.96 4.40
CA LYS A 32 7.35 14.24 4.77
C LYS A 32 5.97 14.44 4.13
N THR A 33 5.78 13.93 2.92
CA THR A 33 4.52 14.01 2.18
C THR A 33 4.07 12.63 1.72
N LYS A 34 2.77 12.44 1.57
CA LYS A 34 2.24 11.20 1.00
C LYS A 34 2.12 11.26 -0.52
N VAL A 35 1.78 12.41 -1.06
CA VAL A 35 1.72 12.71 -2.49
C VAL A 35 2.56 13.95 -2.71
N ASP A 36 3.58 13.84 -3.57
CA ASP A 36 4.44 14.97 -3.91
C ASP A 36 3.65 15.95 -4.80
N LYS A 37 3.02 16.92 -4.18
CA LYS A 37 2.52 18.12 -4.84
C LYS A 37 3.09 19.33 -4.14
N GLU A 38 3.59 20.27 -4.92
CA GLU A 38 4.03 21.56 -4.41
C GLU A 38 2.87 22.24 -3.68
N GLY A 39 3.08 22.65 -2.42
CA GLY A 39 2.25 23.65 -1.78
C GLY A 39 1.57 23.30 -0.47
N ASP A 40 1.62 22.07 0.06
CA ASP A 40 0.97 21.76 1.33
C ASP A 40 1.90 21.20 2.41
N ASP A 41 2.96 21.96 2.69
CA ASP A 41 3.85 21.70 3.84
C ASP A 41 3.16 21.95 5.19
N ASN A 42 1.95 22.50 5.20
CA ASN A 42 1.21 22.90 6.41
C ASN A 42 0.22 21.85 6.90
N ASP A 43 -0.10 20.82 6.11
CA ASP A 43 -0.97 19.73 6.58
C ASP A 43 -0.17 18.74 7.42
N LEU A 44 -0.22 18.92 8.72
CA LEU A 44 0.45 18.06 9.71
C LEU A 44 0.02 16.58 9.63
N ASN A 45 -1.05 16.24 8.91
CA ASN A 45 -1.51 14.87 8.72
C ASN A 45 -1.03 14.26 7.38
N ASN A 46 -0.43 15.07 6.50
CA ASN A 46 0.03 14.62 5.18
C ASN A 46 1.45 14.03 5.24
N TYR A 47 1.66 13.03 6.07
CA TYR A 47 2.90 12.28 6.13
C TYR A 47 2.65 10.78 6.22
N GLN A 48 3.67 9.99 5.98
CA GLN A 48 3.64 8.55 6.12
C GLN A 48 5.05 8.00 6.39
N LEU A 49 5.12 6.75 6.79
CA LEU A 49 6.38 6.01 6.76
C LEU A 49 6.33 5.02 5.60
N THR A 50 7.45 4.85 4.93
CA THR A 50 7.53 4.00 3.74
C THR A 50 8.72 3.06 3.80
N HIS A 51 8.61 1.96 3.04
CA HIS A 51 9.72 1.07 2.78
C HIS A 51 9.67 0.66 1.31
N THR A 52 10.62 1.17 0.53
CA THR A 52 10.74 0.82 -0.90
C THR A 52 11.41 -0.53 -1.03
N VAL A 53 10.67 -1.52 -1.52
CA VAL A 53 11.17 -2.89 -1.72
C VAL A 53 11.82 -3.04 -3.08
N PHE A 54 11.21 -2.46 -4.11
CA PHE A 54 11.69 -2.49 -5.49
C PHE A 54 11.35 -1.17 -6.18
N ALA A 55 12.32 -0.56 -6.84
CA ALA A 55 12.16 0.61 -7.68
C ALA A 55 13.33 0.72 -8.67
N ASP A 56 13.12 1.41 -9.78
CA ASP A 56 14.15 1.75 -10.77
C ASP A 56 14.94 0.52 -11.29
N GLY A 57 14.22 -0.62 -11.42
CA GLY A 57 14.80 -1.88 -11.88
C GLY A 57 15.63 -2.63 -10.82
N LEU A 58 15.67 -2.15 -9.58
CA LEU A 58 16.52 -2.66 -8.52
C LEU A 58 15.73 -3.18 -7.30
N VAL A 59 16.22 -4.29 -6.73
CA VAL A 59 15.79 -4.77 -5.41
C VAL A 59 16.46 -3.91 -4.34
N ASN A 60 15.69 -3.12 -3.61
CA ASN A 60 16.20 -2.19 -2.60
C ASN A 60 16.16 -2.76 -1.17
N SER A 61 15.59 -3.93 -0.99
CA SER A 61 15.41 -4.52 0.35
C SER A 61 15.26 -6.03 0.31
N SER A 62 15.78 -6.70 1.34
CA SER A 62 15.54 -8.14 1.59
C SER A 62 14.05 -8.48 1.78
N ALA A 63 13.20 -7.49 2.06
CA ALA A 63 11.75 -7.67 2.08
C ALA A 63 11.18 -8.13 0.73
N TYR A 64 11.95 -8.07 -0.36
CA TYR A 64 11.57 -8.64 -1.64
C TYR A 64 11.30 -10.16 -1.54
N ASN A 65 12.15 -10.90 -0.84
CA ASN A 65 11.95 -12.33 -0.61
C ASN A 65 10.72 -12.61 0.26
N LEU A 66 10.44 -11.74 1.22
CA LEU A 66 9.27 -11.85 2.10
C LEU A 66 7.94 -11.79 1.32
N ILE A 67 7.87 -10.97 0.27
CA ILE A 67 6.65 -10.75 -0.51
C ILE A 67 6.56 -11.62 -1.77
N GLU A 68 7.51 -12.51 -2.00
CA GLU A 68 7.52 -13.40 -3.15
C GLU A 68 6.20 -14.20 -3.33
N PRO A 69 5.55 -14.74 -2.29
CA PRO A 69 4.25 -15.41 -2.42
C PRO A 69 3.16 -14.54 -3.05
N VAL A 70 3.22 -13.21 -2.83
CA VAL A 70 2.28 -12.26 -3.46
C VAL A 70 2.57 -12.18 -4.97
N LEU A 71 3.83 -12.02 -5.35
CA LEU A 71 4.25 -11.90 -6.75
C LEU A 71 3.91 -13.16 -7.55
N GLN A 72 4.16 -14.34 -6.99
CA GLN A 72 3.81 -15.63 -7.59
C GLN A 72 2.29 -15.74 -7.80
N LYS A 73 1.48 -15.39 -6.79
CA LYS A 73 0.01 -15.46 -6.88
C LYS A 73 -0.58 -14.46 -7.85
N LEU A 74 0.04 -13.29 -7.99
CA LEU A 74 -0.31 -12.27 -8.99
C LEU A 74 0.15 -12.65 -10.40
N LYS A 75 1.03 -13.65 -10.54
CA LYS A 75 1.68 -14.06 -11.79
C LYS A 75 2.40 -12.87 -12.44
N VAL A 76 3.19 -12.18 -11.62
CA VAL A 76 3.96 -11.01 -12.04
C VAL A 76 5.02 -11.45 -13.06
N LYS A 77 5.07 -10.81 -14.23
CA LYS A 77 6.09 -11.03 -15.25
C LYS A 77 7.24 -10.04 -15.09
N GLU A 78 6.91 -8.81 -14.75
CA GLU A 78 7.86 -7.72 -14.58
C GLU A 78 7.41 -6.85 -13.41
N VAL A 79 8.28 -6.63 -12.44
CA VAL A 79 8.05 -5.70 -11.34
C VAL A 79 8.47 -4.30 -11.79
N ILE A 80 7.59 -3.32 -11.59
CA ILE A 80 7.86 -1.91 -11.85
C ILE A 80 8.22 -1.19 -10.54
N ARG A 81 7.35 -1.32 -9.54
CA ARG A 81 7.58 -0.74 -8.21
C ARG A 81 6.87 -1.55 -7.13
N ILE A 82 7.51 -1.70 -5.98
CA ILE A 82 6.89 -2.23 -4.77
C ILE A 82 7.26 -1.33 -3.60
N LYS A 83 6.22 -0.80 -2.95
CA LYS A 83 6.37 0.13 -1.83
C LYS A 83 5.40 -0.22 -0.71
N ALA A 84 5.95 -0.52 0.45
CA ALA A 84 5.16 -0.64 1.68
C ALA A 84 4.91 0.75 2.28
N ASN A 85 3.72 0.95 2.83
CA ASN A 85 3.29 2.20 3.43
C ASN A 85 2.68 1.94 4.80
N LEU A 86 3.13 2.70 5.79
CA LEU A 86 2.57 2.77 7.13
C LEU A 86 2.02 4.18 7.33
N VAL A 87 0.73 4.26 7.55
CA VAL A 87 0.00 5.52 7.79
C VAL A 87 -0.41 5.55 9.25
N PRO A 88 0.08 6.51 10.04
CA PRO A 88 -0.31 6.69 11.43
C PRO A 88 -1.79 7.02 11.58
N ARG A 89 -2.33 6.72 12.75
CA ARG A 89 -3.68 7.08 13.16
C ARG A 89 -3.82 8.59 13.30
N THR A 90 -5.00 9.10 12.98
CA THR A 90 -5.43 10.47 13.26
C THR A 90 -6.69 10.48 14.11
N SER A 91 -7.04 11.62 14.72
CA SER A 91 -8.26 11.77 15.52
C SER A 91 -9.54 11.68 14.69
N ARG A 92 -9.46 12.07 13.41
CA ARG A 92 -10.54 11.99 12.41
C ARG A 92 -9.97 11.39 11.13
N ILE A 93 -10.81 10.73 10.32
CA ILE A 93 -10.38 10.23 9.02
C ILE A 93 -9.93 11.41 8.15
N HIS A 94 -8.65 11.43 7.84
CA HIS A 94 -8.06 12.35 6.88
C HIS A 94 -7.98 11.66 5.51
N LYS A 95 -8.39 12.36 4.44
CA LYS A 95 -8.27 11.89 3.05
C LYS A 95 -7.05 12.55 2.43
N PHE A 96 -6.16 11.75 1.90
CA PHE A 96 -5.01 12.27 1.15
C PHE A 96 -5.44 12.72 -0.24
N GLU A 97 -4.58 13.44 -0.91
CA GLU A 97 -4.81 13.86 -2.29
C GLU A 97 -4.97 12.66 -3.23
N LYS A 98 -5.73 12.88 -4.29
CA LYS A 98 -5.88 11.93 -5.38
C LYS A 98 -4.61 11.92 -6.23
N HIS A 99 -4.21 10.72 -6.64
CA HIS A 99 -3.04 10.49 -7.49
C HIS A 99 -3.21 9.23 -8.32
N THR A 100 -2.32 9.04 -9.26
CA THR A 100 -2.09 7.79 -9.97
C THR A 100 -0.75 7.21 -9.51
N ASP A 101 -0.61 5.89 -9.48
CA ASP A 101 0.66 5.24 -9.15
C ASP A 101 1.67 5.34 -10.29
N GLN A 102 1.15 5.32 -11.53
CA GLN A 102 1.91 5.45 -12.78
C GLN A 102 1.09 6.29 -13.77
N ASP A 103 1.76 6.97 -14.68
CA ASP A 103 1.15 7.77 -15.74
C ASP A 103 0.80 6.94 -17.00
N TYR A 104 1.27 5.69 -17.05
CA TYR A 104 1.02 4.76 -18.14
C TYR A 104 0.26 3.50 -17.70
N ASN A 105 -0.22 2.75 -18.69
CA ASN A 105 -1.04 1.55 -18.45
C ASN A 105 -0.17 0.38 -17.96
N CYS A 106 -0.31 0.05 -16.68
CA CYS A 106 0.21 -1.17 -16.09
C CYS A 106 -0.71 -1.63 -14.94
N LYS A 107 -0.49 -2.82 -14.41
CA LYS A 107 -1.29 -3.36 -13.31
C LYS A 107 -0.88 -2.71 -11.99
N GLY A 108 -1.88 -2.35 -11.19
CA GLY A 108 -1.75 -1.94 -9.80
C GLY A 108 -2.37 -2.96 -8.86
N ALA A 109 -1.76 -3.17 -7.69
CA ALA A 109 -2.36 -3.93 -6.61
C ALA A 109 -2.05 -3.32 -5.26
N ILE A 110 -3.00 -3.38 -4.33
CA ILE A 110 -2.84 -2.97 -2.93
C ILE A 110 -3.18 -4.16 -2.03
N LEU A 111 -2.20 -4.67 -1.27
CA LEU A 111 -2.43 -5.68 -0.24
C LEU A 111 -2.50 -5.02 1.13
N TYR A 112 -3.61 -5.19 1.85
CA TYR A 112 -3.77 -4.69 3.21
C TYR A 112 -3.20 -5.67 4.23
N ILE A 113 -2.32 -5.16 5.10
CA ILE A 113 -1.60 -5.95 6.11
C ILE A 113 -2.39 -6.05 7.42
N ASN A 114 -3.09 -4.99 7.79
CA ASN A 114 -3.96 -5.01 8.98
C ASN A 114 -5.38 -4.51 8.66
N SER A 115 -6.34 -4.88 9.51
CA SER A 115 -7.72 -4.39 9.40
C SER A 115 -7.87 -3.10 10.19
N ASN A 116 -8.53 -2.11 9.60
CA ASN A 116 -8.87 -0.84 10.22
C ASN A 116 -9.99 -0.13 9.43
N ASN A 117 -10.49 0.99 9.94
CA ASN A 117 -11.52 1.77 9.28
C ASN A 117 -11.01 2.77 8.23
N GLY A 118 -9.72 2.72 7.89
CA GLY A 118 -9.17 3.45 6.75
C GLY A 118 -9.58 2.82 5.41
N HIS A 119 -9.51 3.59 4.34
CA HIS A 119 -10.00 3.20 3.03
C HIS A 119 -9.02 3.55 1.90
N THR A 120 -9.13 2.82 0.80
CA THR A 120 -8.69 3.29 -0.52
C THR A 120 -9.93 3.65 -1.33
N ILE A 121 -9.97 4.86 -1.87
CA ILE A 121 -11.14 5.42 -2.56
C ILE A 121 -10.78 5.60 -4.03
N PHE A 122 -11.51 4.95 -4.90
CA PHE A 122 -11.56 5.14 -6.34
C PHE A 122 -12.81 5.95 -6.69
N LYS A 123 -12.94 6.41 -7.96
CA LYS A 123 -14.06 7.24 -8.39
C LYS A 123 -15.43 6.73 -7.87
N ASP A 124 -15.73 5.45 -8.12
CA ASP A 124 -17.03 4.84 -7.83
C ASP A 124 -16.98 3.77 -6.74
N ASN A 125 -15.83 3.62 -6.05
CA ASN A 125 -15.62 2.54 -5.11
C ASN A 125 -14.83 3.00 -3.89
N LYS A 126 -15.28 2.55 -2.72
CA LYS A 126 -14.60 2.75 -1.45
C LYS A 126 -14.28 1.38 -0.85
N VAL A 127 -12.99 1.07 -0.76
CA VAL A 127 -12.50 -0.23 -0.29
C VAL A 127 -11.92 -0.10 1.11
N ALA A 128 -12.51 -0.79 2.08
CA ALA A 128 -12.03 -0.81 3.46
C ALA A 128 -10.71 -1.60 3.58
N SER A 129 -9.85 -1.14 4.46
CA SER A 129 -8.62 -1.85 4.81
C SER A 129 -8.94 -3.09 5.65
N LYS A 130 -9.00 -4.25 5.02
CA LYS A 130 -9.20 -5.55 5.65
C LYS A 130 -7.95 -6.41 5.43
N LYS A 131 -7.38 -6.95 6.51
CA LYS A 131 -6.18 -7.80 6.43
C LYS A 131 -6.35 -8.94 5.41
N ASN A 132 -5.27 -9.28 4.71
CA ASN A 132 -5.24 -10.31 3.67
C ASN A 132 -6.26 -10.09 2.54
N THR A 133 -6.59 -8.84 2.26
CA THR A 133 -7.41 -8.44 1.12
C THR A 133 -6.54 -7.69 0.13
N ILE A 134 -6.63 -8.07 -1.14
CA ILE A 134 -5.95 -7.39 -2.24
C ILE A 134 -6.96 -6.71 -3.15
N VAL A 135 -6.62 -5.50 -3.57
CA VAL A 135 -7.35 -4.73 -4.58
C VAL A 135 -6.52 -4.67 -5.84
N LEU A 136 -7.09 -5.07 -6.97
CA LEU A 136 -6.45 -5.04 -8.28
C LEU A 136 -7.10 -3.96 -9.13
N PHE A 137 -6.28 -3.12 -9.76
CA PHE A 137 -6.73 -1.98 -10.56
C PHE A 137 -5.70 -1.67 -11.67
N ASN A 138 -5.96 -0.67 -12.48
CA ASN A 138 -4.97 -0.15 -13.40
C ASN A 138 -4.18 0.95 -12.70
N ALA A 139 -2.84 0.90 -12.71
CA ALA A 139 -2.00 1.81 -11.96
C ALA A 139 -2.12 3.30 -12.38
N ASN A 140 -2.63 3.57 -13.59
CA ASN A 140 -2.98 4.92 -14.03
C ASN A 140 -4.40 5.37 -13.62
N GLN A 141 -5.13 4.54 -12.87
CA GLN A 141 -6.45 4.92 -12.34
C GLN A 141 -6.28 5.79 -11.10
N GLU A 142 -6.88 6.99 -11.13
CA GLU A 142 -6.85 7.92 -10.01
C GLU A 142 -7.50 7.30 -8.76
N HIS A 143 -6.82 7.42 -7.64
CA HIS A 143 -7.28 6.98 -6.33
C HIS A 143 -6.66 7.80 -5.20
N GLN A 144 -7.21 7.63 -4.00
CA GLN A 144 -6.70 8.25 -2.78
C GLN A 144 -6.80 7.29 -1.59
N GLY A 145 -5.84 7.36 -0.69
CA GLY A 145 -5.89 6.68 0.60
C GLY A 145 -6.48 7.57 1.69
N THR A 146 -6.74 6.97 2.86
CA THR A 146 -7.11 7.69 4.07
C THR A 146 -6.26 7.23 5.25
N THR A 147 -6.25 8.00 6.32
CA THR A 147 -5.83 7.54 7.65
C THR A 147 -6.85 6.56 8.23
N CYS A 148 -6.60 6.06 9.44
CA CYS A 148 -7.58 5.32 10.25
C CYS A 148 -7.73 6.00 11.62
N THR A 149 -8.78 5.64 12.36
CA THR A 149 -9.04 6.18 13.71
C THR A 149 -9.18 5.12 14.79
N ASN A 150 -9.39 3.86 14.42
CA ASN A 150 -9.68 2.75 15.32
C ASN A 150 -8.49 1.79 15.55
N GLU A 151 -7.38 2.00 14.85
CA GLU A 151 -6.13 1.26 15.00
C GLU A 151 -4.96 2.25 15.08
N LYS A 152 -3.83 1.84 15.66
CA LYS A 152 -2.65 2.72 15.78
C LYS A 152 -2.07 3.11 14.43
N ILE A 153 -2.14 2.20 13.48
CA ILE A 153 -1.55 2.35 12.14
C ILE A 153 -2.41 1.66 11.08
N ARG A 154 -2.29 2.12 9.84
CA ARG A 154 -2.79 1.47 8.65
C ARG A 154 -1.60 1.07 7.78
N VAL A 155 -1.44 -0.23 7.54
CA VAL A 155 -0.29 -0.77 6.79
C VAL A 155 -0.78 -1.49 5.53
N LEU A 156 -0.11 -1.21 4.41
CA LEU A 156 -0.41 -1.79 3.11
C LEU A 156 0.85 -1.87 2.23
N ILE A 157 0.79 -2.69 1.19
CA ILE A 157 1.85 -2.77 0.16
C ILE A 157 1.23 -2.44 -1.19
N ASN A 158 1.82 -1.49 -1.91
CA ASN A 158 1.49 -1.17 -3.29
C ASN A 158 2.43 -1.92 -4.24
N PHE A 159 1.87 -2.51 -5.27
CA PHE A 159 2.56 -3.21 -6.35
C PHE A 159 2.18 -2.58 -7.68
N ASN A 160 3.18 -2.21 -8.50
CA ASN A 160 2.99 -1.85 -9.89
C ASN A 160 3.79 -2.86 -10.73
N TYR A 161 3.14 -3.48 -11.73
CA TYR A 161 3.72 -4.64 -12.44
C TYR A 161 3.06 -4.90 -13.80
N ARG A 162 3.69 -5.74 -14.62
CA ARG A 162 3.16 -6.32 -15.87
C ARG A 162 2.99 -7.82 -15.80
#